data_29ef8637065d1d149af9f3db8c7df01a
#
_entry.id   29ef8637065d1d149af9f3db8c7df01a
#
_cell.length_a   1.000
_cell.length_b   1.000
_cell.length_c   1.000
_cell.angle_alpha   90.00
_cell.angle_beta   90.00
_cell.angle_gamma   90.00
#
_symmetry.space_group_name_H-M   'P 1'
#
loop_
_entity.id
_entity.type
_entity.pdbx_description
1 polymer ?
#
loop_
_entity_poly.entity_id
_entity_poly.type
_entity_poly.pdbx_seq_one_letter_code
_entity_poly.pdbx_strand_id
1 'polypeptide(L)'
;VKCMRSIRRWAYEMFRNERAIRFVVMVTPEDLKANAEYIKMADHYVPVPGGTNNNNYANVELILDIAKRIPVQAVWAGWGHASENPKLPELLHKNGIAFMGPPSQAMWALGDKIASSIVAQTAGIPTLPWSGAGLTVEWTENDQKKQTINVPSDVYERGCIKDVEDGLTASEKVGYPIMVKASEGGGGKGIRKVNTADDFPNLFRQVQTEVPGSPIFVMQ
;
A
#
# COMPACT_ATOMS: atom_id res chain seq x y z
N VAL A 1 20.07 -4.73 0.92
CA VAL A 1 21.48 -4.67 1.37
C VAL A 1 21.59 -4.03 2.74
N LYS A 2 21.24 -2.76 2.92
CA LYS A 2 21.43 -2.04 4.19
C LYS A 2 20.76 -2.74 5.39
N CYS A 3 19.51 -3.14 5.27
CA CYS A 3 18.79 -3.84 6.32
C CYS A 3 19.41 -5.22 6.63
N MET A 4 19.78 -5.99 5.61
CA MET A 4 20.46 -7.28 5.80
C MET A 4 21.77 -7.11 6.58
N ARG A 5 22.57 -6.08 6.28
CA ARG A 5 23.79 -5.76 7.03
C ARG A 5 23.48 -5.43 8.50
N SER A 6 22.44 -4.63 8.75
CA SER A 6 22.03 -4.28 10.11
C SER A 6 21.60 -5.50 10.91
N ILE A 7 20.82 -6.41 10.29
CA ILE A 7 20.39 -7.66 10.94
C ILE A 7 21.59 -8.60 11.19
N ARG A 8 22.53 -8.73 10.24
CA ARG A 8 23.76 -9.51 10.44
C ARG A 8 24.56 -9.00 11.65
N ARG A 9 24.75 -7.68 11.71
CA ARG A 9 25.44 -7.05 12.83
C ARG A 9 24.72 -7.31 14.16
N TRP A 10 23.42 -7.05 14.21
CA TRP A 10 22.61 -7.31 15.39
C TRP A 10 22.65 -8.79 15.82
N ALA A 11 22.54 -9.72 14.88
CA ALA A 11 22.62 -11.14 15.16
C ALA A 11 23.98 -11.53 15.75
N TYR A 12 25.06 -10.94 15.26
CA TYR A 12 26.38 -11.15 15.84
C TYR A 12 26.49 -10.58 17.25
N GLU A 13 26.00 -9.37 17.49
CA GLU A 13 26.01 -8.73 18.80
C GLU A 13 25.24 -9.55 19.85
N MET A 14 24.06 -10.06 19.49
CA MET A 14 23.15 -10.79 20.38
C MET A 14 23.52 -12.26 20.54
N PHE A 15 23.88 -12.95 19.46
CA PHE A 15 24.03 -14.40 19.44
C PHE A 15 25.47 -14.87 19.16
N ARG A 16 26.40 -13.95 18.94
CA ARG A 16 27.77 -14.26 18.46
C ARG A 16 27.79 -15.07 17.16
N ASN A 17 26.73 -14.96 16.40
CA ASN A 17 26.53 -15.64 15.13
C ASN A 17 25.81 -14.71 14.15
N GLU A 18 26.49 -14.18 13.16
CA GLU A 18 25.92 -13.29 12.16
C GLU A 18 24.83 -13.96 11.28
N ARG A 19 24.83 -15.31 11.25
CA ARG A 19 23.87 -16.13 10.46
C ARG A 19 22.83 -16.81 11.35
N ALA A 20 22.61 -16.34 12.58
CA ALA A 20 21.51 -16.81 13.42
C ALA A 20 20.14 -16.58 12.75
N ILE A 21 20.02 -15.51 11.95
CA ILE A 21 18.91 -15.28 11.06
C ILE A 21 19.38 -15.54 9.63
N ARG A 22 18.71 -16.46 8.93
CA ARG A 22 19.02 -16.81 7.55
C ARG A 22 18.17 -16.01 6.60
N PHE A 23 18.77 -15.54 5.51
CA PHE A 23 18.09 -14.80 4.45
C PHE A 23 17.85 -15.67 3.23
N VAL A 24 16.59 -15.75 2.83
CA VAL A 24 16.17 -16.26 1.53
C VAL A 24 15.73 -15.06 0.68
N VAL A 25 16.25 -14.93 -0.53
CA VAL A 25 15.92 -13.83 -1.43
C VAL A 25 15.40 -14.34 -2.77
N MET A 26 14.44 -13.61 -3.34
CA MET A 26 13.99 -13.79 -4.71
C MET A 26 14.98 -13.09 -5.63
N VAL A 27 15.28 -13.69 -6.78
CA VAL A 27 16.26 -13.16 -7.74
C VAL A 27 15.74 -13.28 -9.16
N THR A 28 15.63 -12.16 -9.87
CA THR A 28 15.35 -12.14 -11.29
C THR A 28 16.61 -12.40 -12.12
N PRO A 29 16.50 -12.84 -13.39
CA PRO A 29 17.63 -12.96 -14.29
C PRO A 29 18.43 -11.66 -14.46
N GLU A 30 17.74 -10.52 -14.45
CA GLU A 30 18.33 -9.19 -14.56
C GLU A 30 19.24 -8.87 -13.37
N ASP A 31 18.75 -9.11 -12.13
CA ASP A 31 19.54 -8.90 -10.91
C ASP A 31 20.71 -9.87 -10.79
N LEU A 32 20.52 -11.11 -11.26
CA LEU A 32 21.60 -12.09 -11.31
C LEU A 32 22.70 -11.66 -12.29
N LYS A 33 22.31 -11.18 -13.48
CA LYS A 33 23.24 -10.66 -14.49
C LYS A 33 23.96 -9.40 -13.99
N ALA A 34 23.26 -8.53 -13.25
CA ALA A 34 23.84 -7.35 -12.63
C ALA A 34 24.74 -7.68 -11.43
N ASN A 35 24.80 -8.94 -11.00
CA ASN A 35 25.55 -9.37 -9.82
C ASN A 35 25.18 -8.59 -8.56
N ALA A 36 23.88 -8.39 -8.34
CA ALA A 36 23.35 -7.57 -7.27
C ALA A 36 23.84 -8.02 -5.89
N GLU A 37 24.28 -7.08 -5.06
CA GLU A 37 24.98 -7.35 -3.81
C GLU A 37 24.14 -8.16 -2.81
N TYR A 38 22.81 -7.96 -2.76
CA TYR A 38 21.94 -8.67 -1.84
C TYR A 38 21.94 -10.18 -2.05
N ILE A 39 22.22 -10.67 -3.27
CA ILE A 39 22.32 -12.10 -3.60
C ILE A 39 23.49 -12.73 -2.86
N LYS A 40 24.64 -12.03 -2.83
CA LYS A 40 25.85 -12.51 -2.15
C LYS A 40 25.70 -12.53 -0.62
N MET A 41 24.83 -11.67 -0.10
CA MET A 41 24.57 -11.58 1.33
C MET A 41 23.54 -12.61 1.83
N ALA A 42 22.75 -13.17 0.92
CA ALA A 42 21.76 -14.18 1.25
C ALA A 42 22.38 -15.53 1.58
N ASP A 43 21.68 -16.32 2.38
CA ASP A 43 22.04 -17.72 2.64
C ASP A 43 21.49 -18.65 1.57
N HIS A 44 20.38 -18.23 0.95
CA HIS A 44 19.75 -18.94 -0.16
C HIS A 44 19.05 -17.95 -1.09
N TYR A 45 19.04 -18.24 -2.41
CA TYR A 45 18.29 -17.45 -3.37
C TYR A 45 17.36 -18.35 -4.20
N VAL A 46 16.23 -17.79 -4.62
CA VAL A 46 15.22 -18.45 -5.44
C VAL A 46 15.08 -17.69 -6.74
N PRO A 47 15.39 -18.32 -7.90
CA PRO A 47 15.13 -17.71 -9.20
C PRO A 47 13.64 -17.47 -9.40
N VAL A 48 13.29 -16.29 -9.89
CA VAL A 48 11.93 -15.88 -10.22
C VAL A 48 11.88 -15.31 -11.64
N PRO A 49 10.71 -15.21 -12.28
CA PRO A 49 10.59 -14.65 -13.63
C PRO A 49 11.12 -13.22 -13.71
N GLY A 50 11.74 -12.88 -14.83
CA GLY A 50 12.18 -11.53 -15.15
C GLY A 50 11.02 -10.62 -15.60
N GLY A 51 11.38 -9.41 -16.05
CA GLY A 51 10.44 -8.43 -16.56
C GLY A 51 9.80 -7.55 -15.49
N THR A 52 8.51 -7.20 -15.67
CA THR A 52 7.83 -6.28 -14.76
C THR A 52 7.70 -6.84 -13.34
N ASN A 53 7.66 -5.96 -12.33
CA ASN A 53 7.58 -6.35 -10.91
C ASN A 53 6.37 -7.24 -10.59
N ASN A 54 5.28 -7.12 -11.33
CA ASN A 54 4.09 -7.98 -11.16
C ASN A 54 4.36 -9.46 -11.49
N ASN A 55 5.43 -9.76 -12.22
CA ASN A 55 5.86 -11.12 -12.48
C ASN A 55 6.74 -11.70 -11.34
N ASN A 56 7.25 -10.86 -10.47
CA ASN A 56 8.25 -11.23 -9.48
C ASN A 56 8.05 -10.52 -8.11
N TYR A 57 8.76 -9.43 -7.83
CA TYR A 57 8.82 -8.83 -6.50
C TYR A 57 7.52 -8.20 -6.01
N ALA A 58 6.57 -7.87 -6.90
CA ALA A 58 5.23 -7.40 -6.54
C ALA A 58 4.16 -8.50 -6.62
N ASN A 59 4.53 -9.72 -7.00
CA ASN A 59 3.62 -10.85 -7.11
C ASN A 59 3.42 -11.52 -5.73
N VAL A 60 2.32 -11.18 -5.07
CA VAL A 60 2.01 -11.63 -3.70
C VAL A 60 1.84 -13.15 -3.63
N GLU A 61 1.19 -13.76 -4.62
CA GLU A 61 1.00 -15.22 -4.71
C GLU A 61 2.33 -15.96 -4.87
N LEU A 62 3.23 -15.44 -5.71
CA LEU A 62 4.56 -16.00 -5.89
C LEU A 62 5.38 -15.90 -4.60
N ILE A 63 5.30 -14.75 -3.91
CA ILE A 63 5.98 -14.57 -2.61
C ILE A 63 5.50 -15.62 -1.61
N LEU A 64 4.19 -15.81 -1.51
CA LEU A 64 3.60 -16.82 -0.62
C LEU A 64 4.03 -18.24 -1.01
N ASP A 65 3.98 -18.60 -2.30
CA ASP A 65 4.40 -19.91 -2.79
C ASP A 65 5.86 -20.22 -2.40
N ILE A 66 6.76 -19.28 -2.64
CA ILE A 66 8.17 -19.41 -2.26
C ILE A 66 8.32 -19.54 -0.74
N ALA A 67 7.62 -18.70 0.02
CA ALA A 67 7.68 -18.73 1.48
C ALA A 67 7.23 -20.06 2.08
N LYS A 68 6.30 -20.77 1.41
CA LYS A 68 5.83 -22.11 1.79
C LYS A 68 6.78 -23.22 1.34
N ARG A 69 7.30 -23.15 0.12
CA ARG A 69 8.24 -24.16 -0.41
C ARG A 69 9.58 -24.17 0.33
N ILE A 70 10.05 -22.99 0.73
CA ILE A 70 11.22 -22.84 1.56
C ILE A 70 10.73 -22.38 2.93
N PRO A 71 10.37 -23.28 3.84
CA PRO A 71 9.54 -22.99 5.01
C PRO A 71 10.13 -21.87 5.89
N VAL A 72 10.00 -20.62 5.41
CA VAL A 72 10.46 -19.44 6.12
C VAL A 72 9.48 -19.09 7.24
N GLN A 73 9.97 -18.52 8.33
CA GLN A 73 9.15 -18.12 9.46
C GLN A 73 8.59 -16.71 9.31
N ALA A 74 9.25 -15.87 8.50
CA ALA A 74 8.86 -14.48 8.31
C ALA A 74 9.19 -13.99 6.91
N VAL A 75 8.41 -13.01 6.44
CA VAL A 75 8.66 -12.29 5.19
C VAL A 75 8.79 -10.80 5.48
N TRP A 76 9.82 -10.20 4.91
CA TRP A 76 10.02 -8.76 4.89
C TRP A 76 10.04 -8.27 3.44
N ALA A 77 9.06 -7.43 3.07
CA ALA A 77 8.91 -6.96 1.69
C ALA A 77 9.89 -5.81 1.33
N GLY A 78 10.51 -5.18 2.31
CA GLY A 78 11.38 -4.03 2.08
C GLY A 78 10.59 -2.76 1.76
N TRP A 79 11.08 -2.01 0.79
CA TRP A 79 10.46 -0.77 0.28
C TRP A 79 10.02 -0.94 -1.17
N GLY A 80 8.85 -0.42 -1.52
CA GLY A 80 8.29 -0.55 -2.87
C GLY A 80 7.72 -1.96 -3.14
N HIS A 81 7.47 -2.28 -4.40
CA HIS A 81 6.94 -3.57 -4.86
C HIS A 81 5.66 -3.98 -4.10
N ALA A 82 5.71 -5.02 -3.30
CA ALA A 82 4.58 -5.52 -2.49
C ALA A 82 4.54 -4.93 -1.07
N SER A 83 5.42 -4.01 -0.70
CA SER A 83 5.56 -3.51 0.68
C SER A 83 4.32 -2.78 1.20
N GLU A 84 3.53 -2.20 0.31
CA GLU A 84 2.30 -1.46 0.65
C GLU A 84 1.03 -2.22 0.23
N ASN A 85 1.17 -3.45 -0.26
CA ASN A 85 0.03 -4.27 -0.65
C ASN A 85 -0.53 -5.03 0.57
N PRO A 86 -1.74 -4.67 1.08
CA PRO A 86 -2.32 -5.30 2.28
C PRO A 86 -2.64 -6.79 2.10
N LYS A 87 -2.76 -7.27 0.86
CA LYS A 87 -2.98 -8.68 0.55
C LYS A 87 -1.78 -9.54 0.97
N LEU A 88 -0.56 -9.00 0.96
CA LEU A 88 0.63 -9.76 1.33
C LEU A 88 0.59 -10.19 2.82
N PRO A 89 0.49 -9.27 3.81
CA PRO A 89 0.39 -9.69 5.20
C PRO A 89 -0.85 -10.54 5.49
N GLU A 90 -1.98 -10.29 4.82
CA GLU A 90 -3.19 -11.10 4.98
C GLU A 90 -2.95 -12.56 4.60
N LEU A 91 -2.39 -12.82 3.42
CA LEU A 91 -2.12 -14.17 2.93
C LEU A 91 -1.05 -14.88 3.75
N LEU A 92 0.01 -14.18 4.15
CA LEU A 92 1.06 -14.74 5.00
C LEU A 92 0.50 -15.18 6.35
N HIS A 93 -0.26 -14.33 7.03
CA HIS A 93 -0.88 -14.65 8.32
C HIS A 93 -1.84 -15.83 8.22
N LYS A 94 -2.67 -15.92 7.17
CA LYS A 94 -3.54 -17.08 6.93
C LYS A 94 -2.76 -18.40 6.78
N ASN A 95 -1.49 -18.33 6.42
CA ASN A 95 -0.60 -19.49 6.27
C ASN A 95 0.42 -19.64 7.41
N GLY A 96 0.24 -18.92 8.53
CA GLY A 96 1.11 -19.04 9.70
C GLY A 96 2.51 -18.45 9.53
N ILE A 97 2.71 -17.57 8.53
CA ILE A 97 3.97 -16.90 8.25
C ILE A 97 3.89 -15.46 8.75
N ALA A 98 4.85 -15.03 9.54
CA ALA A 98 4.90 -13.65 10.03
C ALA A 98 5.24 -12.66 8.91
N PHE A 99 4.50 -11.57 8.83
CA PHE A 99 4.87 -10.41 8.01
C PHE A 99 5.60 -9.40 8.89
N MET A 100 6.80 -9.02 8.49
CA MET A 100 7.61 -8.03 9.23
C MET A 100 7.20 -6.61 8.80
N GLY A 101 6.04 -6.19 9.26
CA GLY A 101 5.43 -4.91 8.92
C GLY A 101 4.06 -4.75 9.58
N PRO A 102 3.28 -3.71 9.19
CA PRO A 102 1.95 -3.46 9.76
C PRO A 102 0.95 -4.57 9.44
N PRO A 103 -0.12 -4.72 10.23
CA PRO A 103 -1.27 -5.55 9.86
C PRO A 103 -1.93 -5.07 8.56
N SER A 104 -2.55 -5.99 7.81
CA SER A 104 -3.17 -5.69 6.52
C SER A 104 -4.22 -4.59 6.58
N GLN A 105 -5.05 -4.58 7.62
CA GLN A 105 -6.08 -3.55 7.80
C GLN A 105 -5.49 -2.16 8.05
N ALA A 106 -4.47 -2.05 8.89
CA ALA A 106 -3.79 -0.79 9.14
C ALA A 106 -3.07 -0.30 7.88
N MET A 107 -2.44 -1.20 7.14
CA MET A 107 -1.79 -0.89 5.87
C MET A 107 -2.79 -0.35 4.85
N TRP A 108 -3.94 -0.98 4.70
CA TRP A 108 -5.01 -0.51 3.81
C TRP A 108 -5.58 0.83 4.28
N ALA A 109 -6.00 0.92 5.54
CA ALA A 109 -6.69 2.10 6.07
C ALA A 109 -5.81 3.36 6.07
N LEU A 110 -4.49 3.21 6.22
CA LEU A 110 -3.55 4.33 6.23
C LEU A 110 -2.88 4.57 4.89
N GLY A 111 -2.85 3.57 4.00
CA GLY A 111 -2.30 3.67 2.65
C GLY A 111 -3.28 4.19 1.61
N ASP A 112 -4.57 3.89 1.76
CA ASP A 112 -5.63 4.42 0.90
C ASP A 112 -5.95 5.88 1.29
N LYS A 113 -6.02 6.78 0.29
CA LYS A 113 -6.17 8.22 0.55
C LYS A 113 -7.55 8.61 1.09
N ILE A 114 -8.61 7.92 0.66
CA ILE A 114 -9.98 8.13 1.17
C ILE A 114 -10.08 7.60 2.58
N ALA A 115 -9.67 6.34 2.80
CA ALA A 115 -9.72 5.71 4.10
C ALA A 115 -8.90 6.48 5.14
N SER A 116 -7.67 6.87 4.80
CA SER A 116 -6.79 7.63 5.70
C SER A 116 -7.36 9.02 6.05
N SER A 117 -8.05 9.68 5.11
CA SER A 117 -8.74 10.95 5.37
C SER A 117 -9.89 10.77 6.37
N ILE A 118 -10.68 9.69 6.23
CA ILE A 118 -11.76 9.36 7.17
C ILE A 118 -11.18 9.05 8.56
N VAL A 119 -10.10 8.27 8.62
CA VAL A 119 -9.41 7.95 9.88
C VAL A 119 -8.89 9.22 10.56
N ALA A 120 -8.26 10.12 9.80
CA ALA A 120 -7.78 11.40 10.31
C ALA A 120 -8.93 12.24 10.91
N GLN A 121 -10.05 12.38 10.18
CA GLN A 121 -11.23 13.09 10.66
C GLN A 121 -11.82 12.44 11.92
N THR A 122 -11.88 11.12 11.96
CA THR A 122 -12.35 10.35 13.14
C THR A 122 -11.48 10.62 14.37
N ALA A 123 -10.16 10.77 14.17
CA ALA A 123 -9.22 11.12 15.22
C ALA A 123 -9.19 12.61 15.59
N GLY A 124 -10.07 13.44 15.00
CA GLY A 124 -10.10 14.88 15.22
C GLY A 124 -8.93 15.64 14.61
N ILE A 125 -8.22 15.03 13.65
CA ILE A 125 -7.11 15.65 12.94
C ILE A 125 -7.68 16.51 11.80
N PRO A 126 -7.26 17.78 11.66
CA PRO A 126 -7.70 18.62 10.55
C PRO A 126 -7.29 18.06 9.21
N THR A 127 -8.23 18.04 8.26
CA THR A 127 -7.99 17.67 6.86
C THR A 127 -8.30 18.86 5.95
N LEU A 128 -7.73 18.86 4.75
CA LEU A 128 -8.17 19.78 3.71
C LEU A 128 -9.64 19.50 3.35
N PRO A 129 -10.39 20.50 2.85
CA PRO A 129 -11.72 20.28 2.29
C PRO A 129 -11.65 19.24 1.18
N TRP A 130 -12.57 18.25 1.20
CA TRP A 130 -12.62 17.16 0.23
C TRP A 130 -14.04 16.58 0.12
N SER A 131 -14.27 15.70 -0.86
CA SER A 131 -15.60 15.11 -1.14
C SER A 131 -16.20 14.34 0.04
N GLY A 132 -15.39 13.83 0.95
CA GLY A 132 -15.80 13.13 2.18
C GLY A 132 -15.63 13.96 3.45
N ALA A 133 -15.64 15.31 3.36
CA ALA A 133 -15.50 16.18 4.52
C ALA A 133 -16.58 15.88 5.57
N GLY A 134 -16.16 15.70 6.84
CA GLY A 134 -17.04 15.37 7.95
C GLY A 134 -17.41 13.89 8.10
N LEU A 135 -16.96 13.01 7.19
CA LEU A 135 -17.14 11.57 7.37
C LEU A 135 -16.25 11.08 8.52
N THR A 136 -16.87 10.40 9.47
CA THR A 136 -16.21 9.77 10.62
C THR A 136 -16.74 8.36 10.82
N VAL A 137 -16.02 7.55 11.56
CA VAL A 137 -16.42 6.18 11.95
C VAL A 137 -16.48 6.08 13.46
N GLU A 138 -17.43 5.28 13.95
CA GLU A 138 -17.46 4.88 15.36
C GLU A 138 -16.80 3.52 15.48
N TRP A 139 -15.64 3.48 16.17
CA TRP A 139 -15.00 2.22 16.47
C TRP A 139 -15.63 1.57 17.69
N THR A 140 -15.99 0.30 17.54
CA THR A 140 -16.56 -0.51 18.61
C THR A 140 -15.52 -0.81 19.69
N GLU A 141 -15.97 -1.21 20.88
CA GLU A 141 -15.04 -1.71 21.91
C GLU A 141 -14.20 -2.90 21.41
N ASN A 142 -14.75 -3.72 20.52
CA ASN A 142 -14.04 -4.84 19.92
C ASN A 142 -12.91 -4.38 18.99
N ASP A 143 -13.15 -3.32 18.20
CA ASP A 143 -12.11 -2.72 17.35
C ASP A 143 -10.98 -2.14 18.22
N GLN A 144 -11.33 -1.47 19.31
CA GLN A 144 -10.37 -0.92 20.25
C GLN A 144 -9.55 -2.03 20.95
N LYS A 145 -10.20 -3.10 21.41
CA LYS A 145 -9.50 -4.25 22.04
C LYS A 145 -8.59 -4.98 21.08
N LYS A 146 -8.98 -5.09 19.82
CA LYS A 146 -8.17 -5.72 18.77
C LYS A 146 -7.16 -4.77 18.15
N GLN A 147 -7.18 -3.48 18.50
CA GLN A 147 -6.36 -2.45 17.88
C GLN A 147 -6.50 -2.43 16.34
N THR A 148 -7.72 -2.63 15.84
CA THR A 148 -8.02 -2.62 14.40
C THR A 148 -8.57 -1.28 13.97
N ILE A 149 -8.09 -0.78 12.82
CA ILE A 149 -8.63 0.41 12.15
C ILE A 149 -9.61 -0.09 11.10
N ASN A 150 -10.91 0.04 11.37
CA ASN A 150 -11.96 -0.36 10.45
C ASN A 150 -12.64 0.88 9.84
N VAL A 151 -12.74 0.92 8.51
CA VAL A 151 -13.53 1.91 7.77
C VAL A 151 -14.61 1.15 7.02
N PRO A 152 -15.89 1.24 7.43
CA PRO A 152 -17.00 0.56 6.77
C PRO A 152 -17.13 0.99 5.30
N SER A 153 -17.51 0.06 4.43
CA SER A 153 -17.61 0.29 2.98
C SER A 153 -18.60 1.40 2.63
N ASP A 154 -19.72 1.47 3.34
CA ASP A 154 -20.74 2.52 3.12
C ASP A 154 -20.21 3.92 3.46
N VAL A 155 -19.37 4.05 4.50
CA VAL A 155 -18.72 5.32 4.84
C VAL A 155 -17.65 5.66 3.81
N TYR A 156 -16.86 4.69 3.39
CA TYR A 156 -15.83 4.85 2.36
C TYR A 156 -16.43 5.31 1.03
N GLU A 157 -17.49 4.65 0.56
CA GLU A 157 -18.17 4.96 -0.69
C GLU A 157 -18.74 6.39 -0.73
N ARG A 158 -19.15 6.92 0.40
CA ARG A 158 -19.65 8.31 0.53
C ARG A 158 -18.54 9.35 0.32
N GLY A 159 -17.28 8.98 0.49
CA GLY A 159 -16.13 9.83 0.17
C GLY A 159 -15.72 9.79 -1.30
N CYS A 160 -16.19 8.77 -2.04
CA CYS A 160 -15.87 8.55 -3.45
C CYS A 160 -16.72 9.42 -4.37
N ILE A 161 -16.17 9.75 -5.54
CA ILE A 161 -16.86 10.33 -6.67
C ILE A 161 -17.23 9.20 -7.64
N LYS A 162 -18.52 9.05 -7.93
CA LYS A 162 -19.05 7.95 -8.75
C LYS A 162 -18.96 8.25 -10.25
N ASP A 163 -19.28 9.48 -10.62
CA ASP A 163 -19.34 9.94 -11.99
C ASP A 163 -19.01 11.44 -12.10
N VAL A 164 -19.10 11.97 -13.30
CA VAL A 164 -18.81 13.39 -13.59
C VAL A 164 -19.77 14.33 -12.88
N GLU A 165 -21.06 13.99 -12.80
CA GLU A 165 -22.09 14.85 -12.21
C GLU A 165 -21.92 14.95 -10.69
N ASP A 166 -21.69 13.81 -10.04
CA ASP A 166 -21.35 13.74 -8.63
C ASP A 166 -20.07 14.53 -8.32
N GLY A 167 -19.05 14.37 -9.20
CA GLY A 167 -17.81 15.09 -9.09
C GLY A 167 -17.91 16.61 -9.23
N LEU A 168 -18.73 17.10 -10.15
CA LEU A 168 -19.01 18.54 -10.28
C LEU A 168 -19.68 19.08 -9.01
N THR A 169 -20.71 18.37 -8.53
CA THR A 169 -21.41 18.74 -7.29
C THR A 169 -20.48 18.80 -6.08
N ALA A 170 -19.59 17.80 -5.93
CA ALA A 170 -18.62 17.77 -4.86
C ALA A 170 -17.56 18.89 -5.00
N SER A 171 -17.13 19.16 -6.23
CA SER A 171 -16.16 20.21 -6.55
C SER A 171 -16.66 21.61 -6.22
N GLU A 172 -17.93 21.89 -6.47
CA GLU A 172 -18.57 23.16 -6.09
C GLU A 172 -18.58 23.36 -4.56
N LYS A 173 -18.84 22.29 -3.79
CA LYS A 173 -18.82 22.33 -2.33
C LYS A 173 -17.42 22.53 -1.76
N VAL A 174 -16.40 21.91 -2.37
CA VAL A 174 -15.00 22.02 -1.97
C VAL A 174 -14.42 23.40 -2.35
N GLY A 175 -14.81 23.92 -3.52
CA GLY A 175 -14.35 25.20 -4.06
C GLY A 175 -13.09 25.08 -4.91
N TYR A 176 -13.18 25.57 -6.17
CA TYR A 176 -12.06 25.59 -7.10
C TYR A 176 -10.94 26.54 -6.65
N PRO A 177 -9.63 26.27 -6.97
CA PRO A 177 -9.18 25.09 -7.68
C PRO A 177 -9.16 23.84 -6.81
N ILE A 178 -9.40 22.67 -7.41
CA ILE A 178 -9.37 21.37 -6.73
C ILE A 178 -8.36 20.42 -7.36
N MET A 179 -8.06 19.35 -6.64
CA MET A 179 -7.34 18.18 -7.14
C MET A 179 -8.30 17.00 -7.27
N VAL A 180 -8.39 16.41 -8.46
CA VAL A 180 -9.02 15.10 -8.68
C VAL A 180 -7.96 14.03 -8.48
N LYS A 181 -8.21 13.06 -7.62
CA LYS A 181 -7.22 12.05 -7.23
C LYS A 181 -7.79 10.65 -7.26
N ALA A 182 -7.02 9.70 -7.78
CA ALA A 182 -7.24 8.27 -7.57
C ALA A 182 -6.73 7.89 -6.17
N SER A 183 -7.54 7.15 -5.40
CA SER A 183 -7.20 6.76 -4.03
C SER A 183 -5.98 5.85 -3.98
N GLU A 184 -5.87 4.92 -4.93
CA GLU A 184 -4.76 3.95 -5.03
C GLU A 184 -3.59 4.46 -5.88
N GLY A 185 -3.68 5.66 -6.45
CA GLY A 185 -2.62 6.26 -7.25
C GLY A 185 -1.39 6.64 -6.42
N GLY A 186 -0.20 6.47 -7.01
CA GLY A 186 1.07 6.82 -6.39
C GLY A 186 2.05 7.44 -7.38
N GLY A 187 3.09 8.13 -6.88
CA GLY A 187 4.14 8.70 -7.72
C GLY A 187 3.67 9.79 -8.70
N GLY A 188 2.60 10.50 -8.40
CA GLY A 188 2.03 11.54 -9.27
C GLY A 188 1.06 11.03 -10.33
N LYS A 189 0.81 9.72 -10.43
CA LYS A 189 -0.18 9.13 -11.31
C LYS A 189 -1.57 9.24 -10.69
N GLY A 190 -2.58 9.48 -11.55
CA GLY A 190 -3.97 9.60 -11.10
C GLY A 190 -4.23 10.88 -10.28
N ILE A 191 -3.54 11.97 -10.56
CA ILE A 191 -3.74 13.27 -9.89
C ILE A 191 -3.80 14.37 -10.95
N ARG A 192 -4.88 15.18 -10.94
CA ARG A 192 -5.05 16.33 -11.84
C ARG A 192 -5.57 17.54 -11.08
N LYS A 193 -4.98 18.71 -11.36
CA LYS A 193 -5.51 19.99 -10.89
C LYS A 193 -6.61 20.46 -11.83
N VAL A 194 -7.75 20.81 -11.28
CA VAL A 194 -8.92 21.34 -11.99
C VAL A 194 -9.16 22.77 -11.52
N ASN A 195 -9.09 23.71 -12.44
CA ASN A 195 -9.28 25.13 -12.11
C ASN A 195 -10.73 25.59 -12.25
N THR A 196 -11.50 24.99 -13.16
CA THR A 196 -12.89 25.36 -13.45
C THR A 196 -13.77 24.11 -13.62
N ALA A 197 -15.08 24.29 -13.50
CA ALA A 197 -16.05 23.21 -13.72
C ALA A 197 -15.97 22.64 -15.15
N ASP A 198 -15.69 23.47 -16.15
CA ASP A 198 -15.62 23.07 -17.56
C ASP A 198 -14.49 22.07 -17.83
N ASP A 199 -13.38 22.19 -17.09
CA ASP A 199 -12.22 21.30 -17.21
C ASP A 199 -12.45 19.93 -16.57
N PHE A 200 -13.36 19.84 -15.58
CA PHE A 200 -13.54 18.67 -14.72
C PHE A 200 -13.82 17.38 -15.49
N PRO A 201 -14.78 17.30 -16.46
CA PRO A 201 -15.11 16.04 -17.11
C PRO A 201 -13.92 15.40 -17.85
N ASN A 202 -13.10 16.22 -18.47
CA ASN A 202 -11.94 15.74 -19.22
C ASN A 202 -10.84 15.22 -18.27
N LEU A 203 -10.54 15.99 -17.23
CA LEU A 203 -9.48 15.63 -16.25
C LEU A 203 -9.89 14.44 -15.38
N PHE A 204 -11.17 14.30 -15.04
CA PHE A 204 -11.72 13.13 -14.36
C PHE A 204 -11.51 11.85 -15.17
N ARG A 205 -11.82 11.85 -16.47
CA ARG A 205 -11.60 10.70 -17.36
C ARG A 205 -10.11 10.36 -17.50
N GLN A 206 -9.22 11.35 -17.52
CA GLN A 206 -7.79 11.11 -17.53
C GLN A 206 -7.34 10.35 -16.28
N VAL A 207 -7.81 10.75 -15.09
CA VAL A 207 -7.50 10.07 -13.83
C VAL A 207 -8.02 8.63 -13.85
N GLN A 208 -9.24 8.39 -14.33
CA GLN A 208 -9.79 7.04 -14.49
C GLN A 208 -8.95 6.15 -15.41
N THR A 209 -8.45 6.73 -16.49
CA THR A 209 -7.63 5.98 -17.46
C THR A 209 -6.23 5.67 -16.93
N GLU A 210 -5.65 6.57 -16.14
CA GLU A 210 -4.31 6.37 -15.59
C GLU A 210 -4.24 5.33 -14.47
N VAL A 211 -5.31 5.22 -13.68
CA VAL A 211 -5.42 4.24 -12.58
C VAL A 211 -6.78 3.53 -12.67
N PRO A 212 -6.91 2.59 -13.61
CA PRO A 212 -8.18 1.91 -13.84
C PRO A 212 -8.68 1.17 -12.60
N GLY A 213 -9.96 1.33 -12.29
CA GLY A 213 -10.61 0.66 -11.15
C GLY A 213 -10.37 1.30 -9.79
N SER A 214 -9.46 2.27 -9.68
CA SER A 214 -9.25 2.99 -8.42
C SER A 214 -10.43 3.92 -8.11
N PRO A 215 -10.94 3.95 -6.87
CA PRO A 215 -11.85 4.98 -6.41
C PRO A 215 -11.26 6.37 -6.60
N ILE A 216 -12.11 7.33 -6.93
CA ILE A 216 -11.72 8.74 -7.17
C ILE A 216 -12.36 9.64 -6.12
N PHE A 217 -11.66 10.67 -5.73
CA PHE A 217 -12.15 11.72 -4.84
C PHE A 217 -11.63 13.09 -5.26
N VAL A 218 -12.25 14.16 -4.75
CA VAL A 218 -11.77 15.53 -4.95
C VAL A 218 -11.36 16.15 -3.63
N MET A 219 -10.33 16.99 -3.67
CA MET A 219 -9.76 17.67 -2.51
C MET A 219 -9.23 19.03 -2.94
N GLN A 220 -9.21 20.00 -2.03
CA GLN A 220 -8.61 21.32 -2.23
C GLN A 220 -7.09 21.25 -2.39
#